data_82f9995661ff37dc2595f3353714b40e
#
_entry.id   82f9995661ff37dc2595f3353714b40e
#
_cell.length_a   1.000
_cell.length_b   1.000
_cell.length_c   1.000
_cell.angle_alpha   90.00
_cell.angle_beta   90.00
_cell.angle_gamma   90.00
#
_symmetry.space_group_name_H-M   'P 1'
#
loop_
_entity.id
_entity.type
_entity.pdbx_description
1 polymer ?
#
loop_
_entity_poly.entity_id
_entity_poly.type
_entity_poly.pdbx_seq_one_letter_code
_entity_poly.pdbx_strand_id
1 'polypeptide(L)'
;MLIIILLILSLISLHTIREAYRIIRQSERLCFIPLEMTTSSQSACNIGCSVICTSVWSVKHIEELLSTEYDKFEVVVVLDSSRHNKAFQRIIDHFHLIKVSCLQSEELPAAAIRQLYRSKERAMRRIVLVDRKYVTQYDDLNAATAVAAYDMIIPIGKDYHLHPQAIKSIISTLSEKRANNQHIELIYSSVMTRSYVFYREAIIRLGGFSANVLKQIPQNNISHIYVPICYREPILGSLVLRITANTIFMAGCLILLFGILPAIALLSCIALQWTYIRVVSNAFYGKKCSTQARLCYLSLKWDFFNARKFTIS
;
A
#
# COMPACT_ATOMS: atom_id res chain seq x y z
N MET A 1 18.11 -6.52 -35.24
CA MET A 1 17.77 -7.18 -33.94
C MET A 1 18.64 -6.68 -32.80
N LEU A 2 19.98 -6.79 -32.87
CA LEU A 2 20.90 -6.37 -31.79
C LEU A 2 20.69 -4.90 -31.38
N ILE A 3 20.61 -3.97 -32.32
CA ILE A 3 20.41 -2.53 -32.08
C ILE A 3 19.09 -2.30 -31.32
N ILE A 4 18.02 -3.01 -31.67
CA ILE A 4 16.72 -2.90 -31.00
C ILE A 4 16.82 -3.36 -29.54
N ILE A 5 17.52 -4.47 -29.27
CA ILE A 5 17.72 -4.98 -27.90
C ILE A 5 18.50 -3.97 -27.06
N LEU A 6 19.59 -3.42 -27.59
CA LEU A 6 20.40 -2.41 -26.91
C LEU A 6 19.61 -1.13 -26.65
N LEU A 7 18.76 -0.72 -27.58
CA LEU A 7 17.90 0.45 -27.44
C LEU A 7 16.85 0.24 -26.34
N ILE A 8 16.22 -0.92 -26.29
CA ILE A 8 15.26 -1.28 -25.22
C ILE A 8 15.97 -1.28 -23.84
N LEU A 9 17.16 -1.90 -23.73
CA LEU A 9 17.93 -1.93 -22.48
C LEU A 9 18.33 -0.53 -22.03
N SER A 10 18.73 0.36 -22.96
CA SER A 10 19.06 1.75 -22.67
C SER A 10 17.86 2.55 -22.17
N LEU A 11 16.67 2.36 -22.75
CA LEU A 11 15.43 3.00 -22.32
C LEU A 11 15.02 2.53 -20.91
N ILE A 12 15.14 1.24 -20.62
CA ILE A 12 14.88 0.69 -19.28
C ILE A 12 15.85 1.30 -18.27
N SER A 13 17.13 1.42 -18.62
CA SER A 13 18.14 2.00 -17.74
C SER A 13 17.87 3.49 -17.46
N LEU A 14 17.52 4.26 -18.49
CA LEU A 14 17.19 5.68 -18.35
C LEU A 14 15.93 5.88 -17.47
N HIS A 15 14.90 5.07 -17.69
CA HIS A 15 13.70 5.09 -16.86
C HIS A 15 14.03 4.80 -15.39
N THR A 16 14.87 3.80 -15.12
CA THR A 16 15.29 3.43 -13.77
C THR A 16 16.04 4.55 -13.06
N ILE A 17 16.96 5.23 -13.76
CA ILE A 17 17.72 6.37 -13.21
C ILE A 17 16.76 7.51 -12.88
N ARG A 18 15.82 7.84 -13.77
CA ARG A 18 14.84 8.90 -13.55
C ARG A 18 13.95 8.62 -12.33
N GLU A 19 13.50 7.39 -12.17
CA GLU A 19 12.70 6.94 -11.02
C GLU A 19 13.51 7.04 -9.72
N ALA A 20 14.77 6.56 -9.71
CA ALA A 20 15.66 6.66 -8.56
C ALA A 20 15.84 8.12 -8.10
N TYR A 21 16.09 9.02 -9.05
CA TYR A 21 16.26 10.45 -8.77
C TYR A 21 15.00 11.06 -8.13
N ARG A 22 13.82 10.74 -8.64
CA ARG A 22 12.56 11.22 -8.08
C ARG A 22 12.34 10.75 -6.64
N ILE A 23 12.61 9.46 -6.38
CA ILE A 23 12.47 8.86 -5.06
C ILE A 23 13.43 9.48 -4.06
N ILE A 24 14.71 9.66 -4.42
CA ILE A 24 15.70 10.30 -3.56
C ILE A 24 15.26 11.72 -3.20
N ARG A 25 14.89 12.53 -4.20
CA ARG A 25 14.47 13.93 -3.98
C ARG A 25 13.25 14.02 -3.06
N GLN A 26 12.33 13.08 -3.14
CA GLN A 26 11.13 13.07 -2.28
C GLN A 26 11.45 12.55 -0.87
N SER A 27 12.32 11.55 -0.72
CA SER A 27 12.75 11.06 0.59
C SER A 27 13.52 12.15 1.36
N GLU A 28 14.36 12.95 0.67
CA GLU A 28 15.01 14.11 1.28
C GLU A 28 14.01 15.13 1.80
N ARG A 29 12.99 15.48 1.02
CA ARG A 29 11.92 16.39 1.46
C ARG A 29 11.20 15.89 2.72
N LEU A 30 10.90 14.59 2.79
CA LEU A 30 10.23 13.99 3.96
C LEU A 30 11.13 13.95 5.21
N CYS A 31 12.44 13.81 5.05
CA CYS A 31 13.39 13.87 6.17
C CYS A 31 13.51 15.29 6.76
N PHE A 32 13.28 16.33 5.95
CA PHE A 32 13.35 17.73 6.36
C PHE A 32 12.04 18.32 6.91
N ILE A 33 10.93 17.58 6.88
CA ILE A 33 9.69 18.04 7.52
C ILE A 33 9.78 17.64 9.01
N PRO A 34 10.09 18.58 9.94
CA PRO A 34 10.07 18.27 11.36
C PRO A 34 8.66 17.86 11.75
N LEU A 35 8.54 16.89 12.65
CA LEU A 35 7.23 16.47 13.19
C LEU A 35 6.45 17.68 13.76
N GLU A 36 7.18 18.68 14.28
CA GLU A 36 6.65 19.93 14.82
C GLU A 36 6.01 20.87 13.78
N MET A 37 6.45 20.82 12.50
CA MET A 37 5.81 21.62 11.45
C MET A 37 4.43 21.09 11.03
N THR A 38 4.13 19.84 11.29
CA THR A 38 2.76 19.30 11.10
C THR A 38 1.80 19.79 12.18
N THR A 39 2.31 20.27 13.30
CA THR A 39 1.49 20.85 14.39
C THR A 39 1.20 22.33 14.21
N SER A 40 1.96 23.07 13.40
CA SER A 40 1.82 24.53 13.27
C SER A 40 0.77 24.97 12.22
N SER A 41 0.37 24.12 11.29
CA SER A 41 -0.81 24.39 10.45
C SER A 41 -2.02 23.68 11.04
N GLN A 42 -2.85 24.39 11.77
CA GLN A 42 -4.07 23.89 12.40
C GLN A 42 -5.01 23.13 11.42
N SER A 43 -4.90 23.36 10.11
CA SER A 43 -5.64 22.64 9.09
C SER A 43 -5.10 21.24 8.77
N ALA A 44 -3.79 20.99 8.90
CA ALA A 44 -3.19 19.68 8.64
C ALA A 44 -3.45 18.69 9.78
N CYS A 45 -3.64 19.17 11.02
CA CYS A 45 -3.89 18.35 12.19
C CYS A 45 -5.26 17.65 12.23
N ASN A 46 -6.15 17.91 11.26
CA ASN A 46 -7.50 17.35 11.28
C ASN A 46 -7.70 16.13 10.36
N ILE A 47 -6.71 15.75 9.58
CA ILE A 47 -6.84 14.61 8.65
C ILE A 47 -6.65 13.31 9.42
N GLY A 48 -7.64 12.43 9.40
CA GLY A 48 -7.55 11.10 9.99
C GLY A 48 -7.53 10.01 8.92
N CYS A 49 -6.99 8.85 9.28
CA CYS A 49 -6.83 7.70 8.40
C CYS A 49 -7.50 6.45 8.98
N SER A 50 -8.36 5.79 8.19
CA SER A 50 -8.94 4.49 8.49
C SER A 50 -8.30 3.43 7.61
N VAL A 51 -7.55 2.51 8.22
CA VAL A 51 -6.97 1.34 7.53
C VAL A 51 -8.01 0.24 7.50
N ILE A 52 -8.33 -0.25 6.30
CA ILE A 52 -9.35 -1.26 6.10
C ILE A 52 -8.72 -2.61 5.77
N CYS A 53 -9.08 -3.62 6.55
CA CYS A 53 -8.62 -5.00 6.46
C CYS A 53 -9.81 -5.92 6.14
N THR A 54 -9.92 -6.44 4.92
CA THR A 54 -11.08 -7.22 4.42
C THR A 54 -10.86 -8.72 4.36
N SER A 55 -9.93 -9.27 5.14
CA SER A 55 -9.63 -10.70 5.15
C SER A 55 -9.23 -11.17 6.54
N VAL A 56 -8.99 -12.48 6.69
CA VAL A 56 -8.54 -13.04 7.97
C VAL A 56 -7.13 -12.55 8.29
N TRP A 57 -7.02 -11.75 9.33
CA TRP A 57 -5.78 -11.19 9.84
C TRP A 57 -5.34 -11.90 11.12
N SER A 58 -4.04 -12.04 11.32
CA SER A 58 -3.50 -12.49 12.60
C SER A 58 -3.56 -11.34 13.62
N VAL A 59 -3.75 -11.68 14.87
CA VAL A 59 -3.71 -10.70 15.98
C VAL A 59 -2.42 -9.88 15.95
N LYS A 60 -1.27 -10.55 15.78
CA LYS A 60 0.05 -9.89 15.69
C LYS A 60 0.09 -8.82 14.59
N HIS A 61 -0.51 -9.09 13.44
CA HIS A 61 -0.52 -8.15 12.32
C HIS A 61 -1.40 -6.91 12.61
N ILE A 62 -2.52 -7.13 13.30
CA ILE A 62 -3.38 -6.02 13.75
C ILE A 62 -2.66 -5.17 14.80
N GLU A 63 -1.94 -5.78 15.75
CA GLU A 63 -1.10 -5.07 16.73
C GLU A 63 -0.03 -4.21 16.05
N GLU A 64 0.62 -4.76 15.02
CA GLU A 64 1.61 -4.04 14.23
C GLU A 64 0.99 -2.79 13.55
N LEU A 65 -0.21 -2.92 12.97
CA LEU A 65 -0.93 -1.77 12.43
C LEU A 65 -1.29 -0.75 13.51
N LEU A 66 -1.74 -1.21 14.69
CA LEU A 66 -2.12 -0.35 15.81
C LEU A 66 -0.93 0.36 16.45
N SER A 67 0.30 -0.17 16.29
CA SER A 67 1.54 0.47 16.76
C SER A 67 1.95 1.71 15.98
N THR A 68 1.20 2.07 14.95
CA THR A 68 1.47 3.26 14.14
C THR A 68 1.40 4.54 14.97
N GLU A 69 2.47 5.33 14.94
CA GLU A 69 2.61 6.60 15.67
C GLU A 69 1.80 7.73 15.00
N TYR A 70 0.49 7.65 15.06
CA TYR A 70 -0.40 8.71 14.58
C TYR A 70 -1.70 8.73 15.38
N ASP A 71 -2.11 9.89 15.89
CA ASP A 71 -3.24 9.98 16.82
C ASP A 71 -4.60 9.75 16.18
N LYS A 72 -4.81 10.27 14.95
CA LYS A 72 -6.08 10.17 14.23
C LYS A 72 -6.05 8.98 13.26
N PHE A 73 -5.97 7.80 13.82
CA PHE A 73 -5.82 6.55 13.08
C PHE A 73 -6.69 5.45 13.70
N GLU A 74 -7.32 4.67 12.85
CA GLU A 74 -8.04 3.46 13.26
C GLU A 74 -7.79 2.30 12.28
N VAL A 75 -8.02 1.10 12.76
CA VAL A 75 -7.98 -0.14 11.99
C VAL A 75 -9.36 -0.75 11.98
N VAL A 76 -9.97 -0.84 10.81
CA VAL A 76 -11.29 -1.45 10.61
C VAL A 76 -11.10 -2.83 9.99
N VAL A 77 -11.41 -3.87 10.75
CA VAL A 77 -11.31 -5.27 10.33
C VAL A 77 -12.70 -5.77 9.98
N VAL A 78 -12.90 -6.25 8.75
CA VAL A 78 -14.15 -6.85 8.30
C VAL A 78 -13.98 -8.36 8.21
N LEU A 79 -14.83 -9.12 8.92
CA LEU A 79 -14.73 -10.56 8.96
C LEU A 79 -16.12 -11.20 9.01
N ASP A 80 -16.26 -12.36 8.37
CA ASP A 80 -17.46 -13.19 8.48
C ASP A 80 -17.28 -14.19 9.63
N SER A 81 -17.98 -13.93 10.75
CA SER A 81 -17.94 -14.78 11.94
C SER A 81 -18.41 -16.22 11.66
N SER A 82 -19.33 -16.40 10.69
CA SER A 82 -19.82 -17.74 10.32
C SER A 82 -18.79 -18.59 9.58
N ARG A 83 -17.86 -17.95 8.82
CA ARG A 83 -16.81 -18.65 8.10
C ARG A 83 -15.52 -18.78 8.90
N HIS A 84 -15.21 -17.80 9.73
CA HIS A 84 -13.92 -17.65 10.41
C HIS A 84 -14.08 -17.49 11.92
N ASN A 85 -14.98 -18.25 12.54
CA ASN A 85 -15.33 -18.10 13.95
C ASN A 85 -14.11 -18.13 14.89
N LYS A 86 -13.15 -19.06 14.68
CA LYS A 86 -11.96 -19.15 15.53
C LYS A 86 -11.08 -17.90 15.47
N ALA A 87 -10.90 -17.32 14.29
CA ALA A 87 -10.11 -16.09 14.12
C ALA A 87 -10.88 -14.89 14.68
N PHE A 88 -12.18 -14.83 14.43
CA PHE A 88 -13.08 -13.81 14.92
C PHE A 88 -13.07 -13.75 16.45
N GLN A 89 -13.26 -14.90 17.12
CA GLN A 89 -13.25 -14.96 18.58
C GLN A 89 -11.89 -14.60 19.17
N ARG A 90 -10.78 -15.04 18.57
CA ARG A 90 -9.44 -14.64 19.00
C ARG A 90 -9.22 -13.13 18.98
N ILE A 91 -9.75 -12.43 17.96
CA ILE A 91 -9.64 -10.97 17.88
C ILE A 91 -10.48 -10.33 19.00
N ILE A 92 -11.70 -10.80 19.24
CA ILE A 92 -12.55 -10.29 20.31
C ILE A 92 -11.88 -10.45 21.67
N ASP A 93 -11.40 -11.66 21.97
CA ASP A 93 -10.81 -11.99 23.27
C ASP A 93 -9.51 -11.19 23.52
N HIS A 94 -8.66 -11.08 22.49
CA HIS A 94 -7.37 -10.42 22.60
C HIS A 94 -7.48 -8.90 22.77
N PHE A 95 -8.38 -8.25 22.03
CA PHE A 95 -8.58 -6.80 22.10
C PHE A 95 -9.71 -6.38 23.04
N HIS A 96 -10.28 -7.30 23.80
CA HIS A 96 -11.39 -7.07 24.72
C HIS A 96 -12.55 -6.31 24.09
N LEU A 97 -12.97 -6.79 22.91
CA LEU A 97 -14.00 -6.12 22.12
C LEU A 97 -15.40 -6.38 22.67
N ILE A 98 -16.22 -5.36 22.70
CA ILE A 98 -17.63 -5.43 23.09
C ILE A 98 -18.52 -5.06 21.90
N LYS A 99 -19.74 -5.61 21.91
CA LYS A 99 -20.77 -5.24 20.94
C LYS A 99 -21.18 -3.79 21.11
N VAL A 100 -21.29 -3.09 19.99
CA VAL A 100 -21.74 -1.69 19.94
C VAL A 100 -22.88 -1.59 18.95
N SER A 101 -23.87 -0.74 19.24
CA SER A 101 -24.95 -0.45 18.29
C SER A 101 -24.38 0.16 17.02
N CYS A 102 -24.72 -0.41 15.87
CA CYS A 102 -24.34 0.13 14.57
C CYS A 102 -25.41 1.11 14.11
N LEU A 103 -25.06 2.39 14.07
CA LEU A 103 -25.81 3.35 13.25
C LEU A 103 -25.30 3.14 11.83
N GLN A 104 -26.06 2.43 11.01
CA GLN A 104 -25.75 2.28 9.58
C GLN A 104 -25.90 3.65 8.93
N SER A 105 -24.83 4.13 8.30
CA SER A 105 -24.97 5.27 7.40
C SER A 105 -25.68 4.75 6.14
N GLU A 106 -26.81 5.33 5.79
CA GLU A 106 -27.59 4.99 4.60
C GLU A 106 -26.89 5.40 3.28
N GLU A 107 -25.73 6.04 3.39
CA GLU A 107 -25.01 6.64 2.27
C GLU A 107 -24.32 5.64 1.34
N LEU A 108 -24.02 4.44 1.82
CA LEU A 108 -23.42 3.39 1.01
C LEU A 108 -24.28 2.15 0.97
N PRO A 109 -24.44 1.50 -0.20
CA PRO A 109 -25.11 0.21 -0.32
C PRO A 109 -24.22 -0.87 0.33
N ALA A 110 -24.10 -0.80 1.63
CA ALA A 110 -23.41 -1.81 2.40
C ALA A 110 -24.38 -2.94 2.67
N ALA A 111 -24.07 -4.14 2.19
CA ALA A 111 -24.79 -5.33 2.61
C ALA A 111 -24.79 -5.43 4.15
N ALA A 112 -25.89 -5.86 4.73
CA ALA A 112 -26.21 -5.81 6.14
C ALA A 112 -25.02 -6.20 7.05
N ILE A 113 -24.54 -5.23 7.84
CA ILE A 113 -23.64 -5.44 8.95
C ILE A 113 -24.45 -6.15 10.04
N ARG A 114 -23.99 -7.33 10.48
CA ARG A 114 -24.65 -8.06 11.57
C ARG A 114 -24.40 -7.43 12.91
N GLN A 115 -23.12 -7.08 13.15
CA GLN A 115 -22.69 -6.55 14.43
C GLN A 115 -21.39 -5.76 14.29
N LEU A 116 -21.27 -4.72 15.10
CA LEU A 116 -20.05 -3.92 15.27
C LEU A 116 -19.46 -4.17 16.65
N TYR A 117 -18.14 -4.24 16.72
CA TYR A 117 -17.40 -4.41 17.97
C TYR A 117 -16.31 -3.34 18.09
N ARG A 118 -16.17 -2.81 19.30
CA ARG A 118 -15.10 -1.84 19.67
C ARG A 118 -14.49 -2.21 21.02
N SER A 119 -13.24 -1.84 21.25
CA SER A 119 -12.60 -2.09 22.54
C SER A 119 -13.12 -1.14 23.62
N LYS A 120 -13.30 -1.67 24.85
CA LYS A 120 -13.50 -0.87 26.06
C LYS A 120 -12.22 -0.16 26.50
N GLU A 121 -11.07 -0.76 26.22
CA GLU A 121 -9.78 -0.25 26.66
C GLU A 121 -9.38 0.97 25.85
N ARG A 122 -8.98 2.02 26.56
CA ARG A 122 -8.58 3.30 25.93
C ARG A 122 -7.40 3.12 24.96
N ALA A 123 -6.45 2.25 25.29
CA ALA A 123 -5.29 1.94 24.45
C ALA A 123 -5.67 1.25 23.15
N MET A 124 -6.74 0.47 23.14
CA MET A 124 -7.20 -0.35 22.00
C MET A 124 -8.43 0.25 21.27
N ARG A 125 -8.83 1.50 21.58
CA ARG A 125 -10.00 2.15 20.96
C ARG A 125 -9.90 2.34 19.45
N ARG A 126 -8.70 2.21 18.91
CA ARG A 126 -8.42 2.37 17.48
C ARG A 126 -8.83 1.16 16.64
N ILE A 127 -9.22 0.03 17.26
CA ILE A 127 -9.71 -1.13 16.52
C ILE A 127 -11.23 -1.14 16.45
N VAL A 128 -11.74 -1.42 15.25
CA VAL A 128 -13.14 -1.64 14.95
C VAL A 128 -13.26 -2.97 14.23
N LEU A 129 -14.05 -3.92 14.77
CA LEU A 129 -14.32 -5.20 14.13
C LEU A 129 -15.76 -5.22 13.64
N VAL A 130 -15.94 -5.49 12.35
CA VAL A 130 -17.22 -5.55 11.66
C VAL A 130 -17.53 -6.99 11.34
N ASP A 131 -18.61 -7.53 11.90
CA ASP A 131 -19.16 -8.84 11.53
C ASP A 131 -20.20 -8.69 10.44
N ARG A 132 -19.94 -9.32 9.30
CA ARG A 132 -20.88 -9.39 8.19
C ARG A 132 -20.72 -10.68 7.41
N LYS A 133 -21.78 -11.08 6.69
CA LYS A 133 -21.70 -12.20 5.75
C LYS A 133 -20.89 -11.78 4.54
N TYR A 134 -19.83 -12.53 4.23
CA TYR A 134 -19.01 -12.28 3.04
C TYR A 134 -19.84 -12.51 1.76
N VAL A 135 -19.82 -11.55 0.86
CA VAL A 135 -20.38 -11.63 -0.50
C VAL A 135 -19.27 -11.37 -1.50
N THR A 136 -18.76 -10.15 -1.53
CA THR A 136 -17.61 -9.77 -2.36
C THR A 136 -16.64 -8.91 -1.55
N GLN A 137 -15.41 -8.78 -2.05
CA GLN A 137 -14.41 -7.89 -1.43
C GLN A 137 -14.84 -6.42 -1.47
N TYR A 138 -15.53 -6.00 -2.53
CA TYR A 138 -16.03 -4.63 -2.64
C TYR A 138 -17.10 -4.32 -1.61
N ASP A 139 -17.99 -5.28 -1.35
CA ASP A 139 -19.00 -5.13 -0.31
C ASP A 139 -18.36 -5.02 1.08
N ASP A 140 -17.25 -5.76 1.34
CA ASP A 140 -16.50 -5.65 2.58
C ASP A 140 -15.85 -4.28 2.72
N LEU A 141 -15.27 -3.75 1.64
CA LEU A 141 -14.72 -2.41 1.61
C LEU A 141 -15.80 -1.34 1.83
N ASN A 142 -16.98 -1.49 1.23
CA ASN A 142 -18.11 -0.59 1.41
C ASN A 142 -18.61 -0.60 2.86
N ALA A 143 -18.77 -1.78 3.46
CA ALA A 143 -19.16 -1.90 4.86
C ALA A 143 -18.14 -1.26 5.81
N ALA A 144 -16.84 -1.47 5.56
CA ALA A 144 -15.78 -0.84 6.33
C ALA A 144 -15.80 0.68 6.19
N THR A 145 -16.00 1.18 4.96
CA THR A 145 -16.06 2.62 4.67
C THR A 145 -17.26 3.28 5.32
N ALA A 146 -18.41 2.57 5.41
CA ALA A 146 -19.60 3.07 6.08
C ALA A 146 -19.39 3.29 7.58
N VAL A 147 -18.58 2.44 8.24
CA VAL A 147 -18.29 2.54 9.68
C VAL A 147 -17.01 3.31 10.00
N ALA A 148 -16.20 3.65 9.00
CA ALA A 148 -14.95 4.38 9.16
C ALA A 148 -15.19 5.78 9.75
N ALA A 149 -14.41 6.12 10.76
CA ALA A 149 -14.53 7.42 11.46
C ALA A 149 -13.74 8.53 10.76
N TYR A 150 -12.79 8.20 9.87
CA TYR A 150 -11.88 9.16 9.27
C TYR A 150 -12.05 9.30 7.77
N ASP A 151 -11.55 10.44 7.26
CA ASP A 151 -11.73 10.87 5.87
C ASP A 151 -10.88 10.07 4.86
N MET A 152 -9.71 9.58 5.28
CA MET A 152 -8.82 8.84 4.41
C MET A 152 -8.96 7.35 4.61
N ILE A 153 -9.27 6.63 3.53
CA ILE A 153 -9.47 5.18 3.51
C ILE A 153 -8.25 4.53 2.88
N ILE A 154 -7.61 3.63 3.61
CA ILE A 154 -6.42 2.88 3.17
C ILE A 154 -6.77 1.38 3.15
N PRO A 155 -7.20 0.82 2.02
CA PRO A 155 -7.40 -0.63 1.90
C PRO A 155 -6.06 -1.36 1.95
N ILE A 156 -5.94 -2.37 2.83
CA ILE A 156 -4.73 -3.20 2.93
C ILE A 156 -5.12 -4.67 2.75
N GLY A 157 -4.40 -5.35 1.86
CA GLY A 157 -4.54 -6.80 1.66
C GLY A 157 -3.85 -7.60 2.77
N LYS A 158 -4.26 -8.85 2.93
CA LYS A 158 -3.85 -9.77 4.01
C LYS A 158 -2.34 -9.90 4.20
N ASP A 159 -1.58 -9.90 3.10
CA ASP A 159 -0.12 -10.14 3.13
C ASP A 159 0.68 -8.83 3.08
N TYR A 160 0.03 -7.70 3.28
CA TYR A 160 0.64 -6.39 3.18
C TYR A 160 0.76 -5.71 4.54
N HIS A 161 1.87 -5.03 4.76
CA HIS A 161 2.16 -4.21 5.93
C HIS A 161 2.08 -2.74 5.56
N LEU A 162 1.62 -1.91 6.47
CA LEU A 162 1.66 -0.46 6.31
C LEU A 162 3.10 0.03 6.49
N HIS A 163 3.57 0.86 5.56
CA HIS A 163 4.91 1.44 5.71
C HIS A 163 4.94 2.48 6.85
N PRO A 164 5.96 2.49 7.72
CA PRO A 164 6.01 3.41 8.87
C PRO A 164 5.88 4.89 8.50
N GLN A 165 6.35 5.29 7.32
CA GLN A 165 6.25 6.66 6.84
C GLN A 165 5.01 6.92 5.97
N ALA A 166 4.13 5.94 5.75
CA ALA A 166 3.00 6.06 4.84
C ALA A 166 2.06 7.20 5.23
N ILE A 167 1.58 7.19 6.46
CA ILE A 167 0.61 8.19 6.95
C ILE A 167 1.21 9.60 6.90
N LYS A 168 2.45 9.77 7.35
CA LYS A 168 3.16 11.05 7.29
C LYS A 168 3.27 11.57 5.85
N SER A 169 3.60 10.70 4.91
CA SER A 169 3.69 11.05 3.49
C SER A 169 2.34 11.43 2.88
N ILE A 170 1.28 10.70 3.22
CA ILE A 170 -0.10 10.99 2.78
C ILE A 170 -0.51 12.38 3.28
N ILE A 171 -0.35 12.65 4.57
CA ILE A 171 -0.72 13.92 5.19
C ILE A 171 0.06 15.09 4.59
N SER A 172 1.38 14.94 4.44
CA SER A 172 2.25 15.95 3.81
C SER A 172 1.77 16.29 2.40
N THR A 173 1.46 15.27 1.59
CA THR A 173 0.96 15.47 0.23
C THR A 173 -0.39 16.17 0.21
N LEU A 174 -1.31 15.78 1.11
CA LEU A 174 -2.62 16.42 1.20
C LEU A 174 -2.50 17.88 1.65
N SER A 175 -1.62 18.17 2.62
CA SER A 175 -1.40 19.54 3.09
C SER A 175 -0.84 20.44 1.98
N GLU A 176 0.15 19.94 1.22
CA GLU A 176 0.73 20.66 0.07
C GLU A 176 -0.32 20.93 -1.01
N LYS A 177 -1.16 19.95 -1.31
CA LYS A 177 -2.18 20.07 -2.35
C LYS A 177 -3.33 20.98 -1.93
N ARG A 178 -3.77 20.92 -0.67
CA ARG A 178 -4.77 21.84 -0.12
C ARG A 178 -4.27 23.29 -0.11
N ALA A 179 -2.99 23.52 0.22
CA ALA A 179 -2.38 24.85 0.15
C ALA A 179 -2.41 25.43 -1.28
N ASN A 180 -2.38 24.57 -2.30
CA ASN A 180 -2.47 24.92 -3.70
C ASN A 180 -3.93 24.93 -4.24
N ASN A 181 -4.94 24.87 -3.38
CA ASN A 181 -6.37 24.76 -3.72
C ASN A 181 -6.70 23.59 -4.68
N GLN A 182 -5.93 22.50 -4.61
CA GLN A 182 -6.17 21.31 -5.39
C GLN A 182 -7.01 20.29 -4.59
N HIS A 183 -8.12 19.87 -5.16
CA HIS A 183 -8.97 18.83 -4.58
C HIS A 183 -8.41 17.46 -4.94
N ILE A 184 -8.08 16.64 -3.93
CA ILE A 184 -7.56 15.29 -4.10
C ILE A 184 -8.59 14.27 -3.61
N GLU A 185 -8.90 13.28 -4.45
CA GLU A 185 -9.82 12.19 -4.15
C GLU A 185 -9.09 10.85 -4.00
N LEU A 186 -7.93 10.73 -4.66
CA LEU A 186 -7.12 9.53 -4.67
C LEU A 186 -5.64 9.87 -4.56
N ILE A 187 -4.95 9.22 -3.63
CA ILE A 187 -3.49 9.17 -3.60
C ILE A 187 -3.05 7.78 -4.05
N TYR A 188 -2.12 7.75 -4.98
CA TYR A 188 -1.60 6.53 -5.55
C TYR A 188 -0.10 6.42 -5.34
N SER A 189 0.37 5.24 -4.94
CA SER A 189 1.78 4.88 -4.92
C SER A 189 2.03 3.63 -5.75
N SER A 190 3.08 3.67 -6.58
CA SER A 190 3.58 2.52 -7.33
C SER A 190 4.89 1.98 -6.76
N VAL A 191 5.37 2.58 -5.66
CA VAL A 191 6.62 2.18 -5.02
C VAL A 191 6.38 0.92 -4.18
N MET A 192 7.17 -0.11 -4.39
CA MET A 192 7.05 -1.46 -3.80
C MET A 192 5.78 -2.20 -4.23
N THR A 193 4.60 -1.67 -3.94
CA THR A 193 3.32 -2.21 -4.37
C THR A 193 2.43 -1.09 -4.91
N ARG A 194 1.48 -1.44 -5.77
CA ARG A 194 0.42 -0.51 -6.13
C ARG A 194 -0.52 -0.37 -4.94
N SER A 195 -0.49 0.80 -4.33
CA SER A 195 -1.30 1.11 -3.16
C SER A 195 -2.11 2.36 -3.40
N TYR A 196 -3.31 2.39 -2.87
CA TYR A 196 -4.27 3.45 -3.08
C TYR A 196 -4.78 3.96 -1.73
N VAL A 197 -4.95 5.27 -1.63
CA VAL A 197 -5.62 5.92 -0.49
C VAL A 197 -6.74 6.76 -1.06
N PHE A 198 -7.94 6.50 -0.63
CA PHE A 198 -9.14 7.13 -1.13
C PHE A 198 -9.65 8.18 -0.14
N TYR A 199 -10.22 9.25 -0.64
CA TYR A 199 -11.01 10.16 0.16
C TYR A 199 -12.40 9.54 0.37
N ARG A 200 -12.84 9.39 1.61
CA ARG A 200 -14.09 8.70 1.97
C ARG A 200 -15.30 9.28 1.24
N GLU A 201 -15.40 10.61 1.22
CA GLU A 201 -16.48 11.33 0.55
C GLU A 201 -16.51 11.05 -0.97
N ALA A 202 -15.34 10.90 -1.61
CA ALA A 202 -15.29 10.53 -3.03
C ALA A 202 -15.87 9.12 -3.26
N ILE A 203 -15.57 8.17 -2.38
CA ILE A 203 -16.14 6.82 -2.46
C ILE A 203 -17.66 6.84 -2.25
N ILE A 204 -18.14 7.61 -1.28
CA ILE A 204 -19.59 7.77 -1.04
C ILE A 204 -20.28 8.36 -2.28
N ARG A 205 -19.73 9.45 -2.84
CA ARG A 205 -20.27 10.10 -4.04
C ARG A 205 -20.31 9.18 -5.26
N LEU A 206 -19.33 8.25 -5.38
CA LEU A 206 -19.28 7.26 -6.46
C LEU A 206 -20.19 6.05 -6.23
N GLY A 207 -20.92 6.00 -5.11
CA GLY A 207 -21.79 4.89 -4.76
C GLY A 207 -21.06 3.67 -4.21
N GLY A 208 -19.83 3.82 -3.74
CA GLY A 208 -19.02 2.78 -3.11
C GLY A 208 -17.92 2.20 -3.98
N PHE A 209 -17.16 1.27 -3.38
CA PHE A 209 -16.13 0.51 -4.08
C PHE A 209 -16.73 -0.42 -5.12
N SER A 210 -16.17 -0.43 -6.31
CA SER A 210 -16.50 -1.31 -7.42
C SER A 210 -15.26 -1.63 -8.26
N ALA A 211 -15.35 -2.58 -9.17
CA ALA A 211 -14.26 -2.92 -10.09
C ALA A 211 -13.81 -1.72 -10.98
N ASN A 212 -14.66 -0.72 -11.13
CA ASN A 212 -14.42 0.45 -11.97
C ASN A 212 -14.14 1.74 -11.19
N VAL A 213 -14.09 1.70 -9.86
CA VAL A 213 -13.93 2.91 -9.02
C VAL A 213 -12.74 3.77 -9.44
N LEU A 214 -11.60 3.15 -9.77
CA LEU A 214 -10.40 3.88 -10.21
C LEU A 214 -10.57 4.61 -11.55
N LYS A 215 -11.46 4.12 -12.42
CA LYS A 215 -11.74 4.75 -13.73
C LYS A 215 -12.70 5.93 -13.60
N GLN A 216 -13.50 5.96 -12.53
CA GLN A 216 -14.49 6.99 -12.28
C GLN A 216 -13.90 8.24 -11.63
N ILE A 217 -12.71 8.12 -11.01
CA ILE A 217 -12.03 9.26 -10.40
C ILE A 217 -11.32 10.09 -11.48
N PRO A 218 -11.59 11.40 -11.58
CA PRO A 218 -10.93 12.28 -12.55
C PRO A 218 -9.42 12.32 -12.35
N GLN A 219 -8.66 12.28 -13.43
CA GLN A 219 -7.18 12.27 -13.40
C GLN A 219 -6.60 13.48 -12.66
N ASN A 220 -7.26 14.64 -12.74
CA ASN A 220 -6.84 15.87 -12.05
C ASN A 220 -6.96 15.77 -10.52
N ASN A 221 -7.79 14.86 -10.02
CA ASN A 221 -8.00 14.62 -8.58
C ASN A 221 -7.14 13.49 -8.04
N ILE A 222 -6.22 12.94 -8.87
CA ILE A 222 -5.29 11.89 -8.49
C ILE A 222 -3.93 12.49 -8.21
N SER A 223 -3.38 12.20 -7.02
CA SER A 223 -2.00 12.56 -6.67
C SER A 223 -1.13 11.31 -6.61
N HIS A 224 0.04 11.38 -7.23
CA HIS A 224 1.03 10.31 -7.16
C HIS A 224 2.10 10.63 -6.12
N ILE A 225 2.37 9.68 -5.23
CA ILE A 225 3.47 9.76 -4.26
C ILE A 225 4.52 8.70 -4.55
N TYR A 226 5.78 9.02 -4.29
CA TYR A 226 6.94 8.14 -4.50
C TYR A 226 7.44 7.48 -3.20
N VAL A 227 6.56 7.43 -2.19
CA VAL A 227 6.79 6.72 -0.92
C VAL A 227 5.90 5.48 -0.90
N PRO A 228 6.39 4.32 -0.47
CA PRO A 228 5.55 3.15 -0.33
C PRO A 228 4.46 3.39 0.71
N ILE A 229 3.21 3.07 0.38
CA ILE A 229 2.11 3.07 1.35
C ILE A 229 2.07 1.71 2.04
N CYS A 230 2.07 0.66 1.25
CA CYS A 230 2.11 -0.71 1.74
C CYS A 230 3.29 -1.47 1.14
N TYR A 231 3.76 -2.48 1.86
CA TYR A 231 4.77 -3.41 1.36
C TYR A 231 4.39 -4.84 1.76
N ARG A 232 4.91 -5.81 1.04
CA ARG A 232 4.72 -7.23 1.32
C ARG A 232 6.04 -7.85 1.76
N GLU A 233 6.00 -8.70 2.77
CA GLU A 233 7.18 -9.49 3.13
C GLU A 233 7.45 -10.56 2.06
N PRO A 234 8.67 -10.68 1.55
CA PRO A 234 8.98 -11.66 0.54
C PRO A 234 9.07 -13.06 1.12
N ILE A 235 8.57 -14.03 0.37
CA ILE A 235 8.91 -15.44 0.56
C ILE A 235 10.30 -15.67 -0.05
N LEU A 236 11.34 -15.53 0.77
CA LEU A 236 12.73 -15.32 0.36
C LEU A 236 13.33 -16.43 -0.52
N GLY A 237 13.09 -17.69 -0.19
CA GLY A 237 13.81 -18.81 -0.80
C GLY A 237 13.48 -19.07 -2.27
N SER A 238 12.20 -19.07 -2.62
CA SER A 238 11.75 -19.38 -3.99
C SER A 238 12.01 -18.24 -4.98
N LEU A 239 12.07 -17.00 -4.48
CA LEU A 239 12.21 -15.82 -5.30
C LEU A 239 13.64 -15.62 -5.80
N VAL A 240 14.63 -15.74 -4.89
CA VAL A 240 16.05 -15.66 -5.25
C VAL A 240 16.39 -16.73 -6.28
N LEU A 241 15.91 -17.96 -6.08
CA LEU A 241 16.13 -19.05 -7.02
C LEU A 241 15.51 -18.76 -8.39
N ARG A 242 14.29 -18.22 -8.44
CA ARG A 242 13.63 -17.86 -9.71
C ARG A 242 14.35 -16.73 -10.45
N ILE A 243 14.76 -15.69 -9.74
CA ILE A 243 15.45 -14.56 -10.36
C ILE A 243 16.81 -15.01 -10.90
N THR A 244 17.60 -15.74 -10.11
CA THR A 244 18.90 -16.24 -10.57
C THR A 244 18.76 -17.21 -11.73
N ALA A 245 17.83 -18.17 -11.68
CA ALA A 245 17.60 -19.11 -12.78
C ALA A 245 17.17 -18.39 -14.08
N ASN A 246 16.22 -17.44 -14.00
CA ASN A 246 15.79 -16.67 -15.18
C ASN A 246 16.91 -15.77 -15.71
N THR A 247 17.72 -15.16 -14.84
CA THR A 247 18.85 -14.32 -15.26
C THR A 247 19.92 -15.15 -16.00
N ILE A 248 20.28 -16.30 -15.47
CA ILE A 248 21.23 -17.22 -16.09
C ILE A 248 20.69 -17.71 -17.43
N PHE A 249 19.41 -18.10 -17.47
CA PHE A 249 18.75 -18.57 -18.71
C PHE A 249 18.74 -17.47 -19.79
N MET A 250 18.32 -16.25 -19.44
CA MET A 250 18.30 -15.11 -20.38
C MET A 250 19.70 -14.73 -20.86
N ALA A 251 20.70 -14.72 -19.99
CA ALA A 251 22.09 -14.47 -20.39
C ALA A 251 22.59 -15.56 -21.35
N GLY A 252 22.30 -16.83 -21.06
CA GLY A 252 22.64 -17.94 -21.92
C GLY A 252 22.01 -17.84 -23.31
N CYS A 253 20.70 -17.52 -23.39
CA CYS A 253 20.01 -17.31 -24.66
C CYS A 253 20.63 -16.14 -25.46
N LEU A 254 20.98 -15.05 -24.81
CA LEU A 254 21.60 -13.89 -25.47
C LEU A 254 23.01 -14.20 -25.99
N ILE A 255 23.81 -14.95 -25.25
CA ILE A 255 25.14 -15.40 -25.71
C ILE A 255 25.01 -16.28 -26.94
N LEU A 256 24.10 -17.27 -26.91
CA LEU A 256 23.90 -18.19 -28.02
C LEU A 256 23.38 -17.50 -29.29
N LEU A 257 22.48 -16.53 -29.16
CA LEU A 257 21.82 -15.91 -30.30
C LEU A 257 22.60 -14.71 -30.89
N PHE A 258 23.28 -13.95 -30.05
CA PHE A 258 23.82 -12.62 -30.43
C PHE A 258 25.27 -12.39 -29.98
N GLY A 259 25.91 -13.37 -29.35
CA GLY A 259 27.26 -13.24 -28.81
C GLY A 259 27.32 -12.54 -27.45
N ILE A 260 28.54 -12.18 -27.04
CA ILE A 260 28.84 -11.71 -25.68
C ILE A 260 28.29 -10.30 -25.39
N LEU A 261 28.21 -9.43 -26.39
CA LEU A 261 27.88 -8.00 -26.20
C LEU A 261 26.48 -7.75 -25.58
N PRO A 262 25.39 -8.42 -26.02
CA PRO A 262 24.08 -8.29 -25.41
C PRO A 262 24.04 -8.89 -23.98
N ALA A 263 24.85 -9.91 -23.70
CA ALA A 263 24.93 -10.47 -22.34
C ALA A 263 25.58 -9.48 -21.37
N ILE A 264 26.63 -8.77 -21.79
CA ILE A 264 27.24 -7.68 -21.02
C ILE A 264 26.23 -6.56 -20.76
N ALA A 265 25.47 -6.14 -21.78
CA ALA A 265 24.44 -5.12 -21.65
C ALA A 265 23.33 -5.55 -20.66
N LEU A 266 22.90 -6.81 -20.70
CA LEU A 266 21.95 -7.38 -19.74
C LEU A 266 22.48 -7.35 -18.31
N LEU A 267 23.72 -7.79 -18.09
CA LEU A 267 24.37 -7.79 -16.77
C LEU A 267 24.51 -6.37 -16.22
N SER A 268 24.88 -5.41 -17.07
CA SER A 268 24.95 -3.99 -16.69
C SER A 268 23.59 -3.43 -16.29
N CYS A 269 22.52 -3.80 -17.00
CA CYS A 269 21.15 -3.42 -16.67
C CYS A 269 20.70 -4.02 -15.31
N ILE A 270 21.07 -5.27 -15.04
CA ILE A 270 20.79 -5.94 -13.76
C ILE A 270 21.56 -5.27 -12.62
N ALA A 271 22.83 -4.95 -12.81
CA ALA A 271 23.63 -4.23 -11.81
C ALA A 271 23.04 -2.85 -11.51
N LEU A 272 22.56 -2.12 -12.52
CA LEU A 272 21.87 -0.85 -12.36
C LEU A 272 20.56 -1.02 -11.58
N GLN A 273 19.77 -2.04 -11.88
CA GLN A 273 18.53 -2.34 -11.14
C GLN A 273 18.85 -2.67 -9.67
N TRP A 274 19.91 -3.43 -9.41
CA TRP A 274 20.35 -3.74 -8.06
C TRP A 274 20.80 -2.50 -7.28
N THR A 275 21.58 -1.61 -7.90
CA THR A 275 21.96 -0.32 -7.30
C THR A 275 20.74 0.56 -7.02
N TYR A 276 19.79 0.62 -7.94
CA TYR A 276 18.52 1.32 -7.74
C TYR A 276 17.78 0.81 -6.50
N ILE A 277 17.61 -0.51 -6.37
CA ILE A 277 16.96 -1.14 -5.23
C ILE A 277 17.68 -0.80 -3.92
N ARG A 278 19.01 -0.84 -3.93
CA ARG A 278 19.83 -0.49 -2.77
C ARG A 278 19.65 0.96 -2.36
N VAL A 279 19.63 1.88 -3.30
CA VAL A 279 19.44 3.31 -3.06
C VAL A 279 18.05 3.58 -2.51
N VAL A 280 16.99 3.04 -3.13
CA VAL A 280 15.61 3.20 -2.69
C VAL A 280 15.39 2.60 -1.30
N SER A 281 15.87 1.40 -1.05
CA SER A 281 15.72 0.77 0.26
C SER A 281 16.46 1.53 1.35
N ASN A 282 17.64 2.08 1.07
CA ASN A 282 18.37 2.90 2.04
C ASN A 282 17.65 4.24 2.31
N ALA A 283 17.02 4.84 1.31
CA ALA A 283 16.28 6.09 1.45
C ALA A 283 15.05 5.92 2.35
N PHE A 284 14.34 4.78 2.28
CA PHE A 284 13.10 4.56 3.04
C PHE A 284 13.29 3.81 4.36
N TYR A 285 14.26 2.89 4.44
CA TYR A 285 14.45 2.04 5.62
C TYR A 285 15.71 2.36 6.43
N GLY A 286 16.51 3.35 5.96
CA GLY A 286 17.79 3.70 6.55
C GLY A 286 18.93 2.71 6.22
N LYS A 287 20.15 3.03 6.67
CA LYS A 287 21.38 2.26 6.35
C LYS A 287 21.37 0.80 6.85
N LYS A 288 20.48 0.46 7.80
CA LYS A 288 20.35 -0.90 8.37
C LYS A 288 19.32 -1.78 7.66
N CYS A 289 18.85 -1.37 6.48
CA CYS A 289 17.86 -2.15 5.75
C CYS A 289 18.36 -3.57 5.48
N SER A 290 17.59 -4.55 5.95
CA SER A 290 17.90 -5.96 5.77
C SER A 290 17.90 -6.32 4.28
N THR A 291 18.70 -7.33 3.91
CA THR A 291 18.70 -7.94 2.57
C THR A 291 17.29 -8.33 2.13
N GLN A 292 16.44 -8.60 3.09
CA GLN A 292 15.05 -8.97 2.99
C GLN A 292 14.18 -7.88 2.33
N ALA A 293 14.29 -6.62 2.76
CA ALA A 293 13.56 -5.51 2.15
C ALA A 293 14.03 -5.21 0.72
N ARG A 294 15.30 -5.50 0.41
CA ARG A 294 15.85 -5.36 -0.95
C ARG A 294 15.28 -6.40 -1.91
N LEU A 295 15.13 -7.62 -1.43
CA LEU A 295 14.54 -8.72 -2.21
C LEU A 295 13.02 -8.54 -2.39
N CYS A 296 12.32 -7.92 -1.43
CA CYS A 296 10.93 -7.51 -1.55
C CYS A 296 10.70 -6.63 -2.77
N TYR A 297 11.53 -5.62 -2.93
CA TYR A 297 11.42 -4.69 -4.04
C TYR A 297 11.62 -5.36 -5.40
N LEU A 298 12.54 -6.33 -5.48
CA LEU A 298 12.78 -7.13 -6.69
C LEU A 298 11.57 -7.98 -7.06
N SER A 299 10.92 -8.63 -6.08
CA SER A 299 9.74 -9.46 -6.33
C SER A 299 8.59 -8.66 -6.90
N LEU A 300 8.37 -7.48 -6.35
CA LEU A 300 7.27 -6.61 -6.72
C LEU A 300 7.43 -6.01 -8.12
N LYS A 301 8.67 -5.73 -8.53
CA LYS A 301 8.93 -5.30 -9.91
C LYS A 301 8.72 -6.44 -10.93
N TRP A 302 8.93 -7.70 -10.52
CA TRP A 302 8.70 -8.87 -11.37
C TRP A 302 7.21 -9.20 -11.51
N ASP A 303 6.41 -9.01 -10.46
CA ASP A 303 4.95 -9.15 -10.50
C ASP A 303 4.30 -8.09 -11.41
N PHE A 304 4.99 -6.98 -11.69
CA PHE A 304 4.55 -5.97 -12.65
C PHE A 304 4.37 -6.52 -14.08
N PHE A 305 5.18 -7.48 -14.51
CA PHE A 305 5.02 -8.14 -15.80
C PHE A 305 3.88 -9.17 -15.82
N ASN A 306 3.49 -9.71 -14.67
CA ASN A 306 2.43 -10.71 -14.54
C ASN A 306 1.07 -10.14 -14.08
N ALA A 307 1.01 -8.91 -13.60
CA ALA A 307 -0.20 -8.33 -13.03
C ALA A 307 -1.16 -7.77 -14.09
N ARG A 308 -1.74 -8.65 -14.92
CA ARG A 308 -2.95 -8.32 -15.72
C ARG A 308 -4.24 -8.41 -14.89
N LYS A 309 -4.21 -8.75 -13.62
CA LYS A 309 -5.39 -8.75 -12.75
C LYS A 309 -5.23 -7.66 -11.69
N PHE A 310 -5.89 -6.54 -11.94
CA PHE A 310 -6.20 -5.54 -10.94
C PHE A 310 -7.17 -6.17 -9.92
N THR A 311 -6.65 -6.65 -8.84
CA THR A 311 -7.40 -6.78 -7.60
C THR A 311 -6.95 -5.61 -6.72
N ILE A 312 -7.92 -4.81 -6.23
CA ILE A 312 -7.72 -3.97 -5.07
C ILE A 312 -7.43 -4.97 -3.95
N SER A 313 -6.14 -5.23 -3.71
CA SER A 313 -5.70 -6.16 -2.67
C SER A 313 -5.58 -5.44 -1.37
#